data_87e32020dde170608868ae5db9e8c777
#
_entry.id   87e32020dde170608868ae5db9e8c777
#
_cell.length_a   1.000
_cell.length_b   1.000
_cell.length_c   1.000
_cell.angle_alpha   90.00
_cell.angle_beta   90.00
_cell.angle_gamma   90.00
#
_symmetry.space_group_name_H-M   'P 1'
#
loop_
_entity.id
_entity.type
_entity.pdbx_description
1 polymer ?
#
loop_
_entity_poly.entity_id
_entity_poly.type
_entity_poly.pdbx_seq_one_letter_code
_entity_poly.pdbx_strand_id
1 'polypeptide(L)'
;KVICHRSSLSFDPLEEMIKLAHKKGISIEAWINPYRISLNKNTYQNFMELSSKKSWLEDTKQSIGYATYKYIFNPESQDVRDYIIAGVKEIVENYEVDGIHFDDYFYIEGTHGETTQGQRMDNVNMLIQDVYQSIKSINSNIVFGISPQGNYENCVNEGADVDTWLKEDGYVDYIMPQVYWSDQYGPDGKTRMFTDRIELYAGLKRQKTVMLYA
;
A
#
# COMPACT_ATOMS: atom_id res chain seq x y z
N LYS A 1 14.76 13.32 4.09
CA LYS A 1 15.75 12.25 3.82
C LYS A 1 15.17 10.98 4.39
N VAL A 2 14.53 10.18 3.54
CA VAL A 2 14.13 8.82 3.89
C VAL A 2 15.37 8.11 4.44
N ILE A 3 15.25 7.45 5.59
CA ILE A 3 16.34 6.69 6.20
C ILE A 3 16.57 5.42 5.35
N CYS A 4 17.15 5.60 4.18
CA CYS A 4 17.86 4.52 3.55
C CYS A 4 19.17 4.34 4.34
N HIS A 5 19.38 3.17 4.93
CA HIS A 5 20.73 2.74 5.24
C HIS A 5 21.51 2.86 3.94
N ARG A 6 22.29 3.93 3.79
CA ARG A 6 23.23 4.04 2.70
C ARG A 6 24.21 2.87 2.87
N SER A 7 23.94 1.80 2.16
CA SER A 7 24.99 0.86 1.83
C SER A 7 26.10 1.68 1.14
N SER A 8 27.33 1.30 1.36
CA SER A 8 28.51 1.92 0.74
C SER A 8 28.59 1.66 -0.79
N LEU A 9 27.44 1.60 -1.47
CA LEU A 9 27.38 1.41 -2.92
C LEU A 9 27.82 2.69 -3.62
N SER A 10 28.63 2.55 -4.64
CA SER A 10 29.10 3.64 -5.49
C SER A 10 28.08 4.09 -6.55
N PHE A 11 26.89 3.49 -6.56
CA PHE A 11 25.79 3.75 -7.50
C PHE A 11 24.46 3.72 -6.80
N ASP A 12 23.43 4.29 -7.42
CA ASP A 12 22.04 4.21 -6.97
C ASP A 12 21.36 2.96 -7.59
N PRO A 13 21.00 1.95 -6.79
CA PRO A 13 20.39 0.72 -7.32
C PRO A 13 19.06 0.96 -8.02
N LEU A 14 18.24 1.88 -7.52
CA LEU A 14 16.92 2.17 -8.11
C LEU A 14 17.09 2.82 -9.50
N GLU A 15 17.99 3.81 -9.60
CA GLU A 15 18.29 4.46 -10.87
C GLU A 15 18.81 3.46 -11.92
N GLU A 16 19.71 2.54 -11.52
CA GLU A 16 20.23 1.51 -12.42
C GLU A 16 19.14 0.49 -12.83
N MET A 17 18.25 0.10 -11.90
CA MET A 17 17.12 -0.78 -12.22
C MET A 17 16.18 -0.14 -13.24
N ILE A 18 15.85 1.14 -13.08
CA ILE A 18 15.00 1.90 -14.00
C ILE A 18 15.62 1.93 -15.40
N LYS A 19 16.90 2.33 -15.50
CA LYS A 19 17.64 2.36 -16.78
C LYS A 19 17.66 1.02 -17.50
N LEU A 20 17.86 -0.06 -16.75
CA LEU A 20 17.90 -1.42 -17.33
C LEU A 20 16.52 -1.89 -17.78
N ALA A 21 15.46 -1.59 -17.02
CA ALA A 21 14.08 -1.89 -17.36
C ALA A 21 13.67 -1.15 -18.64
N HIS A 22 13.85 0.15 -18.69
CA HIS A 22 13.52 1.00 -19.83
C HIS A 22 14.27 0.58 -21.11
N LYS A 23 15.56 0.22 -20.97
CA LYS A 23 16.34 -0.34 -22.10
C LYS A 23 15.73 -1.61 -22.69
N LYS A 24 14.92 -2.32 -21.93
CA LYS A 24 14.21 -3.54 -22.35
C LYS A 24 12.75 -3.29 -22.73
N GLY A 25 12.27 -2.04 -22.67
CA GLY A 25 10.88 -1.69 -22.88
C GLY A 25 9.95 -2.20 -21.76
N ILE A 26 10.48 -2.33 -20.54
CA ILE A 26 9.74 -2.79 -19.36
C ILE A 26 9.47 -1.59 -18.48
N SER A 27 8.20 -1.37 -18.13
CA SER A 27 7.79 -0.38 -17.13
C SER A 27 8.21 -0.82 -15.74
N ILE A 28 8.57 0.14 -14.90
CA ILE A 28 8.97 -0.13 -13.51
C ILE A 28 8.22 0.81 -12.57
N GLU A 29 7.62 0.24 -11.55
CA GLU A 29 6.88 0.97 -10.53
C GLU A 29 7.57 0.85 -9.17
N ALA A 30 7.57 1.92 -8.40
CA ALA A 30 8.07 1.89 -7.04
C ALA A 30 6.98 1.33 -6.11
N TRP A 31 7.25 0.15 -5.55
CA TRP A 31 6.37 -0.48 -4.58
C TRP A 31 6.63 0.05 -3.17
N ILE A 32 5.59 0.60 -2.56
CA ILE A 32 5.64 1.22 -1.24
C ILE A 32 4.59 0.57 -0.34
N ASN A 33 5.01 0.23 0.87
CA ASN A 33 4.11 -0.14 1.95
C ASN A 33 3.90 1.10 2.84
N PRO A 34 2.77 1.82 2.71
CA PRO A 34 2.70 3.20 3.20
C PRO A 34 2.77 3.32 4.73
N TYR A 35 2.08 2.47 5.46
CA TYR A 35 2.00 2.61 6.92
C TYR A 35 2.91 1.64 7.69
N ARG A 36 3.47 0.64 7.04
CA ARG A 36 4.22 -0.40 7.70
C ARG A 36 5.59 0.07 8.18
N ILE A 37 5.87 -0.09 9.47
CA ILE A 37 7.17 0.23 10.07
C ILE A 37 7.98 -1.04 10.24
N SER A 38 7.42 -2.04 10.93
CA SER A 38 8.15 -3.25 11.27
C SER A 38 7.24 -4.42 11.58
N LEU A 39 7.76 -5.63 11.36
CA LEU A 39 7.13 -6.89 11.75
C LEU A 39 7.76 -7.50 13.01
N ASN A 40 8.78 -6.87 13.59
CA ASN A 40 9.43 -7.39 14.78
C ASN A 40 9.84 -6.29 15.76
N LYS A 41 9.95 -6.68 17.02
CA LYS A 41 10.23 -5.78 18.13
C LYS A 41 11.59 -5.08 18.03
N ASN A 42 12.60 -5.76 17.56
CA ASN A 42 13.96 -5.19 17.49
C ASN A 42 14.04 -4.06 16.45
N THR A 43 13.48 -4.29 15.27
CA THR A 43 13.43 -3.25 14.22
C THR A 43 12.60 -2.05 14.67
N TYR A 44 11.49 -2.28 15.38
CA TYR A 44 10.70 -1.21 15.97
C TYR A 44 11.49 -0.41 17.02
N GLN A 45 12.20 -1.08 17.93
CA GLN A 45 13.02 -0.40 18.94
C GLN A 45 14.10 0.47 18.31
N ASN A 46 14.81 -0.06 17.31
CA ASN A 46 15.81 0.71 16.57
C ASN A 46 15.18 1.93 15.88
N PHE A 47 13.99 1.77 15.29
CA PHE A 47 13.25 2.90 14.70
C PHE A 47 12.91 3.95 15.75
N MET A 48 12.43 3.54 16.92
CA MET A 48 12.07 4.43 18.03
C MET A 48 13.27 5.18 18.60
N GLU A 49 14.45 4.57 18.64
CA GLU A 49 15.68 5.22 19.09
C GLU A 49 16.19 6.28 18.10
N LEU A 50 15.97 6.04 16.80
CA LEU A 50 16.40 6.93 15.71
C LEU A 50 15.40 8.03 15.35
N SER A 51 14.16 7.94 15.86
CA SER A 51 13.05 8.78 15.42
C SER A 51 12.51 9.68 16.53
N SER A 52 12.38 10.98 16.22
CA SER A 52 11.57 11.92 17.00
C SER A 52 10.06 11.71 16.86
N LYS A 53 9.63 10.72 16.08
CA LYS A 53 8.25 10.51 15.64
C LYS A 53 7.46 9.52 16.46
N LYS A 54 7.73 9.43 17.77
CA LYS A 54 7.08 8.47 18.68
C LYS A 54 5.55 8.61 18.75
N SER A 55 5.04 9.82 18.63
CA SER A 55 3.60 10.11 18.64
C SER A 55 2.86 9.67 17.36
N TRP A 56 3.59 9.26 16.32
CA TRP A 56 3.01 8.83 15.04
C TRP A 56 2.73 7.33 14.99
N LEU A 57 2.97 6.61 16.07
CA LEU A 57 2.98 5.16 16.08
C LEU A 57 1.73 4.60 16.72
N GLU A 58 1.09 3.66 16.04
CA GLU A 58 0.15 2.74 16.62
C GLU A 58 0.85 1.42 16.96
N ASP A 59 0.77 1.06 18.24
CA ASP A 59 1.38 -0.15 18.79
C ASP A 59 0.34 -1.27 18.86
N THR A 60 0.51 -2.29 18.00
CA THR A 60 -0.27 -3.51 18.16
C THR A 60 0.40 -4.42 19.16
N LYS A 61 -0.13 -4.49 20.36
CA LYS A 61 0.30 -5.46 21.38
C LYS A 61 -0.20 -6.88 21.14
N GLN A 62 -0.93 -7.11 20.05
CA GLN A 62 -1.52 -8.42 19.80
C GLN A 62 -0.55 -9.34 19.08
N SER A 63 -0.40 -10.54 19.66
CA SER A 63 0.22 -11.69 19.02
C SER A 63 -0.75 -12.25 17.98
N ILE A 64 -0.53 -11.95 16.71
CA ILE A 64 -1.31 -12.52 15.61
C ILE A 64 -0.52 -13.68 15.01
N GLY A 65 -0.86 -14.90 15.41
CA GLY A 65 -0.22 -16.12 14.91
C GLY A 65 1.30 -16.14 15.14
N TYR A 66 2.08 -16.33 14.08
CA TYR A 66 3.54 -16.44 14.16
C TYR A 66 4.29 -15.10 14.21
N ALA A 67 3.61 -13.99 13.96
CA ALA A 67 4.21 -12.65 14.00
C ALA A 67 3.86 -11.96 15.31
N THR A 68 4.83 -11.84 16.18
CA THR A 68 4.63 -11.39 17.56
C THR A 68 4.30 -9.90 17.70
N TYR A 69 4.70 -9.05 16.76
CA TYR A 69 4.44 -7.62 16.81
C TYR A 69 4.37 -7.03 15.40
N LYS A 70 3.32 -6.29 15.11
CA LYS A 70 3.22 -5.47 13.92
C LYS A 70 3.15 -4.01 14.35
N TYR A 71 3.94 -3.17 13.75
CA TYR A 71 3.99 -1.74 14.05
C TYR A 71 3.68 -0.97 12.78
N ILE A 72 2.73 -0.09 12.88
CA ILE A 72 2.34 0.80 11.78
C ILE A 72 2.39 2.26 12.23
N PHE A 73 2.53 3.14 11.28
CA PHE A 73 2.20 4.56 11.47
C PHE A 73 0.69 4.70 11.70
N ASN A 74 0.30 5.66 12.54
CA ASN A 74 -1.10 5.92 12.81
C ASN A 74 -1.80 6.54 11.57
N PRO A 75 -2.77 5.82 10.94
CA PRO A 75 -3.46 6.34 9.76
C PRO A 75 -4.37 7.55 10.05
N GLU A 76 -4.72 7.81 11.31
CA GLU A 76 -5.51 8.97 11.71
C GLU A 76 -4.68 10.27 11.70
N SER A 77 -3.34 10.16 11.74
CA SER A 77 -2.44 11.30 11.86
C SER A 77 -2.21 12.00 10.52
N GLN A 78 -2.51 13.30 10.45
CA GLN A 78 -2.17 14.15 9.30
C GLN A 78 -0.66 14.20 9.07
N ASP A 79 0.14 14.33 10.14
CA ASP A 79 1.61 14.35 10.03
C ASP A 79 2.17 13.07 9.37
N VAL A 80 1.53 11.93 9.64
CA VAL A 80 1.89 10.66 9.00
C VAL A 80 1.55 10.68 7.52
N ARG A 81 0.35 11.16 7.15
CA ARG A 81 -0.04 11.28 5.74
C ARG A 81 0.93 12.19 4.98
N ASP A 82 1.22 13.37 5.54
CA ASP A 82 2.16 14.33 4.96
C ASP A 82 3.56 13.72 4.77
N TYR A 83 4.01 12.91 5.72
CA TYR A 83 5.28 12.21 5.63
C TYR A 83 5.32 11.16 4.52
N ILE A 84 4.25 10.37 4.37
CA ILE A 84 4.13 9.37 3.31
C ILE A 84 4.09 10.07 1.94
N ILE A 85 3.27 11.12 1.81
CA ILE A 85 3.16 11.92 0.59
C ILE A 85 4.51 12.53 0.20
N ALA A 86 5.25 13.07 1.18
CA ALA A 86 6.60 13.61 0.92
C ALA A 86 7.56 12.53 0.39
N GLY A 87 7.48 11.30 0.91
CA GLY A 87 8.26 10.18 0.41
C GLY A 87 7.90 9.77 -1.02
N VAL A 88 6.62 9.74 -1.35
CA VAL A 88 6.14 9.49 -2.72
C VAL A 88 6.64 10.57 -3.67
N LYS A 89 6.49 11.85 -3.30
CA LYS A 89 6.98 12.98 -4.10
C LYS A 89 8.48 12.91 -4.32
N GLU A 90 9.27 12.58 -3.29
CA GLU A 90 10.72 12.41 -3.41
C GLU A 90 11.08 11.37 -4.50
N ILE A 91 10.34 10.26 -4.58
CA ILE A 91 10.55 9.25 -5.61
C ILE A 91 10.20 9.79 -6.99
N VAL A 92 9.00 10.35 -7.15
CA VAL A 92 8.49 10.83 -8.43
C VAL A 92 9.31 12.00 -9.00
N GLU A 93 9.88 12.84 -8.13
CA GLU A 93 10.69 14.01 -8.52
C GLU A 93 12.14 13.62 -8.89
N ASN A 94 12.67 12.53 -8.33
CA ASN A 94 14.08 12.19 -8.49
C ASN A 94 14.35 10.96 -9.35
N TYR A 95 13.33 10.16 -9.67
CA TYR A 95 13.47 8.93 -10.44
C TYR A 95 12.46 8.87 -11.58
N GLU A 96 12.87 8.32 -12.70
CA GLU A 96 12.02 8.10 -13.88
C GLU A 96 11.18 6.82 -13.75
N VAL A 97 10.47 6.67 -12.62
CA VAL A 97 9.53 5.54 -12.43
C VAL A 97 8.29 5.73 -13.30
N ASP A 98 7.73 4.64 -13.81
CA ASP A 98 6.50 4.66 -14.59
C ASP A 98 5.26 4.69 -13.71
N GLY A 99 5.41 4.27 -12.44
CA GLY A 99 4.31 4.24 -11.49
C GLY A 99 4.73 4.17 -10.03
N ILE A 100 3.74 4.39 -9.19
CA ILE A 100 3.78 4.12 -7.75
C ILE A 100 2.75 3.04 -7.45
N HIS A 101 3.15 2.02 -6.71
CA HIS A 101 2.31 0.92 -6.31
C HIS A 101 2.24 0.80 -4.78
N PHE A 102 1.04 0.88 -4.22
CA PHE A 102 0.86 0.66 -2.78
C PHE A 102 0.47 -0.79 -2.48
N ASP A 103 1.05 -1.31 -1.40
CA ASP A 103 0.64 -2.56 -0.77
C ASP A 103 -0.69 -2.40 -0.01
N ASP A 104 -1.23 -3.50 0.53
CA ASP A 104 -2.51 -3.59 1.23
C ASP A 104 -2.47 -3.24 2.73
N TYR A 105 -1.29 -2.89 3.26
CA TYR A 105 -1.14 -2.62 4.69
C TYR A 105 -1.55 -1.18 5.03
N PHE A 106 -2.87 -0.96 5.24
CA PHE A 106 -3.42 0.26 5.81
C PHE A 106 -3.57 0.10 7.32
N TYR A 107 -4.77 -0.09 7.83
CA TYR A 107 -4.92 -0.66 9.17
C TYR A 107 -4.60 -2.15 9.12
N ILE A 108 -4.30 -2.73 10.27
CA ILE A 108 -4.16 -4.17 10.45
C ILE A 108 -4.90 -4.59 11.71
N GLU A 109 -5.30 -5.85 11.79
CA GLU A 109 -5.97 -6.38 12.97
C GLU A 109 -5.21 -6.01 14.25
N GLY A 110 -5.94 -5.44 15.24
CA GLY A 110 -5.38 -4.95 16.50
C GLY A 110 -4.92 -3.48 16.49
N THR A 111 -4.95 -2.79 15.33
CA THR A 111 -4.63 -1.34 15.25
C THR A 111 -5.86 -0.45 15.04
N HIS A 112 -7.05 -1.02 15.08
CA HIS A 112 -8.29 -0.27 14.81
C HIS A 112 -8.66 0.75 15.89
N GLY A 113 -8.12 0.60 17.11
CA GLY A 113 -8.48 1.45 18.24
C GLY A 113 -9.99 1.51 18.45
N GLU A 114 -10.51 2.70 18.60
CA GLU A 114 -11.94 3.00 18.74
C GLU A 114 -12.61 3.33 17.39
N THR A 115 -11.88 3.23 16.26
CA THR A 115 -12.40 3.62 14.94
C THR A 115 -13.44 2.64 14.43
N THR A 116 -14.51 3.17 13.87
CA THR A 116 -15.45 2.41 13.05
C THR A 116 -14.83 2.07 11.69
N GLN A 117 -15.39 1.09 11.00
CA GLN A 117 -14.97 0.76 9.63
C GLN A 117 -15.02 1.99 8.70
N GLY A 118 -16.11 2.77 8.76
CA GLY A 118 -16.23 3.98 7.94
C GLY A 118 -15.12 5.01 8.23
N GLN A 119 -14.79 5.24 9.49
CA GLN A 119 -13.69 6.14 9.85
C GLN A 119 -12.34 5.63 9.35
N ARG A 120 -12.10 4.32 9.37
CA ARG A 120 -10.87 3.74 8.79
C ARG A 120 -10.81 3.97 7.29
N MET A 121 -11.92 3.75 6.58
CA MET A 121 -12.02 4.02 5.15
C MET A 121 -11.78 5.51 4.84
N ASP A 122 -12.39 6.42 5.60
CA ASP A 122 -12.19 7.87 5.42
C ASP A 122 -10.71 8.26 5.61
N ASN A 123 -10.05 7.74 6.65
CA ASN A 123 -8.64 8.02 6.91
C ASN A 123 -7.72 7.54 5.79
N VAL A 124 -7.99 6.35 5.25
CA VAL A 124 -7.22 5.79 4.14
C VAL A 124 -7.54 6.54 2.84
N ASN A 125 -8.81 6.85 2.58
CA ASN A 125 -9.24 7.61 1.41
C ASN A 125 -8.55 8.98 1.31
N MET A 126 -8.39 9.68 2.43
CA MET A 126 -7.61 10.94 2.46
C MET A 126 -6.18 10.73 1.96
N LEU A 127 -5.47 9.70 2.46
CA LEU A 127 -4.11 9.41 1.99
C LEU A 127 -4.09 9.09 0.49
N ILE A 128 -4.97 8.18 0.04
CA ILE A 128 -4.97 7.72 -1.36
C ILE A 128 -5.25 8.87 -2.32
N GLN A 129 -6.24 9.70 -2.01
CA GLN A 129 -6.58 10.86 -2.83
C GLN A 129 -5.44 11.89 -2.88
N ASP A 130 -4.83 12.22 -1.73
CA ASP A 130 -3.73 13.18 -1.66
C ASP A 130 -2.47 12.67 -2.38
N VAL A 131 -2.18 11.38 -2.30
CA VAL A 131 -1.10 10.73 -3.05
C VAL A 131 -1.36 10.80 -4.55
N TYR A 132 -2.56 10.42 -5.00
CA TYR A 132 -2.95 10.49 -6.40
C TYR A 132 -2.77 11.92 -6.96
N GLN A 133 -3.34 12.90 -6.28
CA GLN A 133 -3.24 14.31 -6.68
C GLN A 133 -1.78 14.78 -6.71
N SER A 134 -0.98 14.40 -5.71
CA SER A 134 0.44 14.76 -5.65
C SER A 134 1.22 14.19 -6.84
N ILE A 135 1.04 12.91 -7.16
CA ILE A 135 1.66 12.26 -8.32
C ILE A 135 1.25 12.99 -9.61
N LYS A 136 -0.06 13.16 -9.83
CA LYS A 136 -0.58 13.75 -11.08
C LYS A 136 -0.20 15.21 -11.25
N SER A 137 0.02 15.94 -10.15
CA SER A 137 0.50 17.34 -10.21
C SER A 137 1.97 17.46 -10.65
N ILE A 138 2.80 16.43 -10.37
CA ILE A 138 4.22 16.40 -10.77
C ILE A 138 4.33 15.85 -12.20
N ASN A 139 3.73 14.69 -12.45
CA ASN A 139 3.71 14.06 -13.77
C ASN A 139 2.45 13.21 -13.95
N SER A 140 1.54 13.67 -14.80
CA SER A 140 0.27 13.00 -15.08
C SER A 140 0.40 11.63 -15.74
N ASN A 141 1.54 11.31 -16.34
CA ASN A 141 1.79 10.04 -17.00
C ASN A 141 2.16 8.92 -16.01
N ILE A 142 2.62 9.26 -14.80
CA ILE A 142 2.95 8.25 -13.78
C ILE A 142 1.65 7.64 -13.26
N VAL A 143 1.55 6.32 -13.34
CA VAL A 143 0.38 5.59 -12.84
C VAL A 143 0.46 5.39 -11.34
N PHE A 144 -0.70 5.36 -10.69
CA PHE A 144 -0.82 5.01 -9.28
C PHE A 144 -1.78 3.85 -9.11
N GLY A 145 -1.30 2.78 -8.52
CA GLY A 145 -2.08 1.58 -8.28
C GLY A 145 -1.95 1.04 -6.87
N ILE A 146 -2.88 0.17 -6.51
CA ILE A 146 -2.93 -0.49 -5.19
C ILE A 146 -3.19 -1.97 -5.37
N SER A 147 -2.50 -2.80 -4.58
CA SER A 147 -2.79 -4.23 -4.48
C SER A 147 -3.56 -4.53 -3.18
N PRO A 148 -4.89 -4.37 -3.16
CA PRO A 148 -5.70 -4.66 -1.98
C PRO A 148 -5.71 -6.17 -1.68
N GLN A 149 -6.08 -6.53 -0.44
CA GLN A 149 -6.22 -7.93 -0.06
C GLN A 149 -7.20 -8.66 -0.97
N GLY A 150 -6.88 -9.89 -1.35
CA GLY A 150 -7.78 -10.74 -2.11
C GLY A 150 -9.06 -11.11 -1.35
N ASN A 151 -9.04 -11.08 -0.01
CA ASN A 151 -10.25 -11.16 0.80
C ASN A 151 -10.88 -9.77 0.93
N TYR A 152 -11.94 -9.53 0.17
CA TYR A 152 -12.62 -8.24 0.11
C TYR A 152 -13.14 -7.75 1.47
N GLU A 153 -13.72 -8.63 2.29
CA GLU A 153 -14.26 -8.26 3.61
C GLU A 153 -13.14 -7.80 4.55
N ASN A 154 -12.02 -8.52 4.59
CA ASN A 154 -10.86 -8.12 5.37
C ASN A 154 -10.30 -6.79 4.85
N CYS A 155 -10.18 -6.66 3.53
CA CYS A 155 -9.69 -5.47 2.85
C CYS A 155 -10.47 -4.22 3.29
N VAL A 156 -11.79 -4.26 3.20
CA VAL A 156 -12.69 -3.17 3.61
C VAL A 156 -12.60 -2.92 5.12
N ASN A 157 -12.51 -3.98 5.92
CA ASN A 157 -12.37 -3.84 7.38
C ASN A 157 -11.07 -3.15 7.79
N GLU A 158 -10.00 -3.34 7.03
CA GLU A 158 -8.69 -2.69 7.23
C GLU A 158 -8.60 -1.28 6.58
N GLY A 159 -9.73 -0.73 6.15
CA GLY A 159 -9.87 0.64 5.66
C GLY A 159 -9.68 0.83 4.15
N ALA A 160 -9.52 -0.25 3.38
CA ALA A 160 -9.41 -0.13 1.92
C ALA A 160 -10.80 0.00 1.29
N ASP A 161 -11.19 1.20 0.93
CA ASP A 161 -12.46 1.53 0.29
C ASP A 161 -12.39 1.32 -1.23
N VAL A 162 -12.21 0.06 -1.61
CA VAL A 162 -12.05 -0.35 -3.02
C VAL A 162 -13.23 0.11 -3.89
N ASP A 163 -14.44 0.10 -3.33
CA ASP A 163 -15.63 0.56 -4.05
C ASP A 163 -15.54 2.03 -4.46
N THR A 164 -15.12 2.91 -3.56
CA THR A 164 -14.91 4.33 -3.85
C THR A 164 -13.76 4.50 -4.84
N TRP A 165 -12.63 3.83 -4.64
CA TRP A 165 -11.46 3.94 -5.52
C TRP A 165 -11.75 3.51 -6.96
N LEU A 166 -12.64 2.55 -7.15
CA LEU A 166 -13.04 2.10 -8.48
C LEU A 166 -14.08 3.01 -9.15
N LYS A 167 -14.96 3.66 -8.37
CA LYS A 167 -16.11 4.44 -8.87
C LYS A 167 -15.82 5.91 -9.04
N GLU A 168 -14.98 6.48 -8.18
CA GLU A 168 -14.75 7.91 -8.13
C GLU A 168 -13.41 8.29 -8.75
N ASP A 169 -13.34 9.44 -9.37
CA ASP A 169 -12.10 9.99 -9.93
C ASP A 169 -11.14 10.42 -8.81
N GLY A 170 -9.85 10.37 -9.08
CA GLY A 170 -8.85 10.97 -8.21
C GLY A 170 -8.31 10.06 -7.12
N TYR A 171 -8.47 8.75 -7.24
CA TYR A 171 -7.95 7.78 -6.28
C TYR A 171 -6.87 6.87 -6.88
N VAL A 172 -7.16 6.14 -7.94
CA VAL A 172 -6.22 5.18 -8.52
C VAL A 172 -6.36 5.11 -10.04
N ASP A 173 -5.31 4.66 -10.72
CA ASP A 173 -5.37 4.29 -12.14
C ASP A 173 -5.66 2.79 -12.31
N TYR A 174 -5.29 1.97 -11.33
CA TYR A 174 -5.59 0.54 -11.33
C TYR A 174 -5.63 -0.06 -9.92
N ILE A 175 -6.26 -1.23 -9.81
CA ILE A 175 -6.10 -2.13 -8.67
C ILE A 175 -5.65 -3.51 -9.12
N MET A 176 -4.91 -4.21 -8.25
CA MET A 176 -4.38 -5.56 -8.48
C MET A 176 -4.57 -6.40 -7.20
N PRO A 177 -5.77 -6.98 -6.98
CA PRO A 177 -6.05 -7.74 -5.76
C PRO A 177 -5.07 -8.90 -5.56
N GLN A 178 -4.61 -9.08 -4.34
CA GLN A 178 -3.66 -10.13 -3.96
C GLN A 178 -4.36 -11.49 -3.83
N VAL A 179 -4.62 -12.14 -4.95
CA VAL A 179 -5.34 -13.42 -4.99
C VAL A 179 -4.34 -14.57 -4.99
N TYR A 180 -3.84 -14.94 -3.80
CA TYR A 180 -2.78 -15.93 -3.61
C TYR A 180 -3.29 -17.36 -3.35
N TRP A 181 -4.47 -17.69 -3.77
CA TRP A 181 -5.08 -19.01 -3.60
C TRP A 181 -5.20 -19.74 -4.94
N SER A 182 -5.48 -21.04 -4.84
CA SER A 182 -5.89 -21.85 -6.00
C SER A 182 -7.38 -22.17 -5.93
N ASP A 183 -7.93 -22.73 -7.01
CA ASP A 183 -9.29 -23.28 -7.03
C ASP A 183 -9.40 -24.66 -6.39
N GLN A 184 -8.33 -25.13 -5.80
CA GLN A 184 -8.29 -26.37 -5.01
C GLN A 184 -7.99 -26.03 -3.54
N TYR A 185 -8.68 -25.04 -3.00
CA TYR A 185 -8.47 -24.55 -1.65
C TYR A 185 -9.38 -25.29 -0.63
N GLY A 186 -8.97 -25.28 0.64
CA GLY A 186 -9.69 -25.89 1.75
C GLY A 186 -9.37 -27.38 1.97
N PRO A 187 -9.88 -27.96 3.08
CA PRO A 187 -9.53 -29.31 3.48
C PRO A 187 -9.93 -30.41 2.48
N ASP A 188 -10.97 -30.16 1.69
CA ASP A 188 -11.48 -31.09 0.67
C ASP A 188 -11.00 -30.73 -0.75
N GLY A 189 -10.25 -29.64 -0.91
CA GLY A 189 -9.74 -29.17 -2.19
C GLY A 189 -10.83 -28.74 -3.18
N LYS A 190 -12.03 -28.35 -2.73
CA LYS A 190 -13.18 -28.04 -3.61
C LYS A 190 -13.57 -26.56 -3.62
N THR A 191 -12.96 -25.72 -2.80
CA THR A 191 -13.26 -24.29 -2.78
C THR A 191 -12.56 -23.59 -3.92
N ARG A 192 -13.31 -22.95 -4.82
CA ARG A 192 -12.82 -22.17 -5.97
C ARG A 192 -12.32 -20.80 -5.52
N MET A 193 -11.37 -20.77 -4.58
CA MET A 193 -10.97 -19.54 -3.91
C MET A 193 -10.40 -18.50 -4.88
N PHE A 194 -9.55 -18.90 -5.81
CA PHE A 194 -9.01 -17.98 -6.81
C PHE A 194 -10.13 -17.39 -7.69
N THR A 195 -10.91 -18.26 -8.34
CA THR A 195 -11.97 -17.83 -9.24
C THR A 195 -13.02 -16.98 -8.53
N ASP A 196 -13.47 -17.40 -7.34
CA ASP A 196 -14.51 -16.68 -6.59
C ASP A 196 -14.05 -15.26 -6.19
N ARG A 197 -12.76 -15.09 -5.84
CA ARG A 197 -12.18 -13.78 -5.54
C ARG A 197 -12.07 -12.90 -6.78
N ILE A 198 -11.60 -13.44 -7.90
CA ILE A 198 -11.52 -12.71 -9.18
C ILE A 198 -12.91 -12.30 -9.66
N GLU A 199 -13.90 -13.21 -9.61
CA GLU A 199 -15.27 -12.91 -10.00
C GLU A 199 -15.87 -11.79 -9.12
N LEU A 200 -15.60 -11.78 -7.81
CA LEU A 200 -16.04 -10.73 -6.91
C LEU A 200 -15.46 -9.38 -7.36
N TYR A 201 -14.15 -9.25 -7.48
CA TYR A 201 -13.50 -7.99 -7.89
C TYR A 201 -13.91 -7.54 -9.29
N ALA A 202 -14.06 -8.47 -10.23
CA ALA A 202 -14.52 -8.18 -11.59
C ALA A 202 -15.97 -7.69 -11.63
N GLY A 203 -16.80 -8.14 -10.68
CA GLY A 203 -18.20 -7.71 -10.53
C GLY A 203 -18.39 -6.33 -9.91
N LEU A 204 -17.36 -5.74 -9.28
CA LEU A 204 -17.45 -4.41 -8.72
C LEU A 204 -17.64 -3.35 -9.82
N LYS A 205 -18.49 -2.37 -9.55
CA LYS A 205 -18.68 -1.24 -10.49
C LYS A 205 -17.40 -0.41 -10.50
N ARG A 206 -16.91 -0.11 -11.71
CA ARG A 206 -15.73 0.72 -11.89
C ARG A 206 -15.84 1.66 -13.08
N GLN A 207 -15.07 2.71 -13.05
CA GLN A 207 -14.86 3.59 -14.20
C GLN A 207 -14.10 2.87 -15.31
N LYS A 208 -14.31 3.28 -16.55
CA LYS A 208 -13.62 2.68 -17.70
C LYS A 208 -12.12 2.96 -17.71
N THR A 209 -11.70 4.04 -17.05
CA THR A 209 -10.31 4.47 -16.94
C THR A 209 -9.53 3.70 -15.89
N VAL A 210 -10.21 3.09 -14.91
CA VAL A 210 -9.54 2.29 -13.86
C VAL A 210 -9.39 0.85 -14.30
N MET A 211 -8.14 0.38 -14.34
CA MET A 211 -7.81 -0.97 -14.75
C MET A 211 -7.92 -1.95 -13.57
N LEU A 212 -8.30 -3.19 -13.86
CA LEU A 212 -8.25 -4.30 -12.92
C LEU A 212 -7.27 -5.33 -13.46
N TYR A 213 -6.23 -5.60 -12.71
CA TYR A 213 -5.26 -6.67 -12.97
C TYR A 213 -5.47 -7.83 -12.00
N ALA A 214 -5.05 -9.06 -12.39
CA ALA A 214 -5.10 -10.26 -11.56
C ALA A 214 -3.84 -11.12 -11.73
#